data_03d63d21f8d83b2032e0eff03bcd7c92
#
_entry.id   03d63d21f8d83b2032e0eff03bcd7c92
#
_cell.length_a   1.000
_cell.length_b   1.000
_cell.length_c   1.000
_cell.angle_alpha   90.00
_cell.angle_beta   90.00
_cell.angle_gamma   90.00
#
_symmetry.space_group_name_H-M   'P 1'
#
loop_
_entity.id
_entity.type
_entity.pdbx_description
1 polymer ?
#
loop_
_entity_poly.entity_id
_entity_poly.type
_entity_poly.pdbx_seq_one_letter_code
_entity_poly.pdbx_strand_id
1 'polypeptide(L)'
;ALCSLLALTGCHDFEEMNTNPYAPVYDPTVIGGTADGIDIDYTLSENALKSLQATESAVGATFFNFMYEGLYNDYQTATNLTHDVYAAYSGSNGFLNNAPAYAYNDAWSASRWRHFYDDRTISEYSQLIKTFWFCNREYYHNVFHITRIYYAFLMSAQTDTYGDIPIKYYVKGMIPPEENVEYSSQEEVYGLIFQILDQAITGLHNPPAGAQYKFSDTDDRVYKGDVNKWLRFANTLRLRLALRVSNVNPALAKEQGEKALTDPAGLMQGQEDNMKLIPKRQFVTGGNENIFALMYGWGASVVLPKEMEWAYKNQALKDGIDSSADGFVAKVSQGAEEGTVVGLDNQKFNEKEANCYLDPRCEVLWFRPTSLDDLNAKDGIHESDKEFGGYRNGVTEVGSKYTTVYSPMRVDQRTDVMNRKVWWNLAREIVWMGYSESLFLKAEAALRGWAGLPKTDAKKYYEEGIRASMNYYEIDADAEGQQKIDNYINYLAGMKAFTSGSDEEQLEQIITQKWLAVYPNGNEGWAEVRRTDYPRYLLLPRYGNNSNGEVENTKLIKRISYPNSESRNPLKPDYTQGTRVWWDVADTMDDSGKWHTHNNFR
;
A
#
# COMPACT_ATOMS: atom_id res chain seq x y z
N ALA A 1 3.73 -59.65 39.37
CA ALA A 1 3.06 -59.84 38.07
C ALA A 1 1.80 -58.96 37.96
N LEU A 2 1.96 -57.63 38.09
CA LEU A 2 0.81 -56.69 37.85
C LEU A 2 1.30 -55.29 37.54
N CYS A 3 2.51 -55.13 36.96
CA CYS A 3 3.05 -53.80 36.58
C CYS A 3 3.51 -53.69 35.11
N SER A 4 3.04 -54.56 34.22
CA SER A 4 3.52 -54.58 32.83
C SER A 4 2.41 -54.43 31.76
N LEU A 5 1.24 -53.87 32.11
CA LEU A 5 0.13 -53.67 31.15
C LEU A 5 -0.38 -52.21 31.05
N LEU A 6 0.39 -51.23 31.56
CA LEU A 6 0.01 -49.80 31.49
C LEU A 6 0.95 -48.95 30.62
N ALA A 7 1.79 -49.59 29.80
CA ALA A 7 2.81 -48.89 29.00
C ALA A 7 2.53 -48.90 27.47
N LEU A 8 1.32 -49.26 27.02
CA LEU A 8 1.00 -49.32 25.58
C LEU A 8 -0.19 -48.46 25.12
N THR A 9 -0.71 -47.61 25.99
CA THR A 9 -1.78 -46.65 25.58
C THR A 9 -1.32 -45.18 25.51
N GLY A 10 -0.02 -44.94 25.70
CA GLY A 10 0.54 -43.57 25.71
C GLY A 10 1.19 -43.11 24.42
N CYS A 11 1.19 -43.91 23.36
CA CYS A 11 1.91 -43.54 22.12
C CYS A 11 1.00 -42.96 21.00
N HIS A 12 -0.32 -42.98 21.18
CA HIS A 12 -1.21 -42.34 20.17
C HIS A 12 -1.34 -40.84 20.33
N ASP A 13 -1.18 -40.29 21.53
CA ASP A 13 -1.30 -38.87 21.79
C ASP A 13 -0.04 -38.07 21.43
N PHE A 14 1.09 -38.69 21.18
CA PHE A 14 2.34 -37.98 20.86
C PHE A 14 2.41 -37.52 19.41
N GLU A 15 1.79 -38.20 18.48
CA GLU A 15 1.65 -37.72 17.09
C GLU A 15 0.62 -36.60 17.00
N GLU A 16 -0.46 -36.67 17.74
CA GLU A 16 -1.49 -35.64 17.80
C GLU A 16 -1.01 -34.36 18.52
N MET A 17 -0.17 -34.49 19.57
CA MET A 17 0.44 -33.33 20.27
C MET A 17 1.61 -32.72 19.53
N ASN A 18 2.24 -33.43 18.59
CA ASN A 18 3.31 -32.88 17.73
C ASN A 18 2.87 -32.45 16.35
N THR A 19 1.59 -32.59 16.01
CA THR A 19 1.06 -31.95 14.82
C THR A 19 1.09 -30.45 15.05
N ASN A 20 1.87 -29.76 14.23
CA ASN A 20 1.88 -28.31 14.20
C ASN A 20 0.45 -27.84 13.85
N PRO A 21 -0.30 -27.16 14.77
CA PRO A 21 -1.64 -26.70 14.46
C PRO A 21 -1.65 -25.64 13.34
N TYR A 22 -0.48 -25.19 12.90
CA TYR A 22 -0.25 -24.26 11.80
C TYR A 22 0.41 -24.92 10.58
N ALA A 23 0.62 -26.25 10.60
CA ALA A 23 1.04 -26.94 9.40
C ALA A 23 -0.05 -26.85 8.34
N PRO A 24 0.26 -26.55 7.08
CA PRO A 24 -0.73 -26.59 6.01
C PRO A 24 -1.37 -27.99 6.03
N VAL A 25 -2.65 -28.03 6.34
CA VAL A 25 -3.39 -29.31 6.29
C VAL A 25 -3.52 -29.66 4.82
N TYR A 26 -3.00 -30.84 4.44
CA TYR A 26 -3.27 -31.40 3.11
C TYR A 26 -4.76 -31.30 2.80
N ASP A 27 -5.09 -30.67 1.66
CA ASP A 27 -6.47 -30.56 1.22
C ASP A 27 -6.91 -31.87 0.52
N PRO A 28 -7.51 -32.80 1.26
CA PRO A 28 -7.94 -34.09 0.70
C PRO A 28 -9.09 -33.93 -0.28
N THR A 29 -9.63 -32.72 -0.44
CA THR A 29 -10.72 -32.42 -1.36
C THR A 29 -10.21 -32.26 -2.79
N VAL A 30 -8.94 -31.92 -2.98
CA VAL A 30 -8.28 -31.74 -4.28
C VAL A 30 -7.65 -33.05 -4.73
N ILE A 31 -7.95 -33.46 -5.97
CA ILE A 31 -7.40 -34.67 -6.60
C ILE A 31 -6.59 -34.25 -7.81
N GLY A 32 -5.29 -34.48 -7.78
CA GLY A 32 -4.37 -34.09 -8.84
C GLY A 32 -4.04 -32.59 -8.82
N GLY A 33 -3.54 -32.09 -9.95
CA GLY A 33 -3.09 -30.73 -10.09
C GLY A 33 -1.58 -30.56 -9.89
N THR A 34 -1.04 -29.49 -10.45
CA THR A 34 0.37 -29.10 -10.34
C THR A 34 0.49 -27.72 -9.69
N ALA A 35 1.67 -27.41 -9.17
CA ALA A 35 1.98 -26.07 -8.70
C ALA A 35 2.29 -25.08 -9.85
N ASP A 36 2.31 -25.54 -11.11
CA ASP A 36 2.71 -24.73 -12.25
C ASP A 36 1.58 -23.86 -12.78
N GLY A 37 1.88 -22.61 -13.08
CA GLY A 37 0.96 -21.65 -13.69
C GLY A 37 -0.26 -21.30 -12.83
N ILE A 38 -1.31 -20.82 -13.48
CA ILE A 38 -2.53 -20.28 -12.85
C ILE A 38 -3.81 -21.03 -13.23
N ASP A 39 -3.71 -22.04 -14.07
CA ASP A 39 -4.86 -22.78 -14.56
C ASP A 39 -5.38 -23.79 -13.52
N ILE A 40 -6.69 -23.95 -13.45
CA ILE A 40 -7.33 -24.94 -12.59
C ILE A 40 -7.18 -26.32 -13.27
N ASP A 41 -6.16 -27.05 -12.89
CA ASP A 41 -5.75 -28.33 -13.48
C ASP A 41 -5.98 -29.55 -12.54
N TYR A 42 -6.82 -29.36 -11.54
CA TYR A 42 -7.19 -30.39 -10.56
C TYR A 42 -8.68 -30.67 -10.60
N THR A 43 -9.11 -31.74 -9.95
CA THR A 43 -10.50 -32.09 -9.73
C THR A 43 -10.80 -32.12 -8.22
N LEU A 44 -12.08 -32.16 -7.88
CA LEU A 44 -12.51 -32.25 -6.48
C LEU A 44 -13.02 -33.66 -6.18
N SER A 45 -12.87 -34.08 -4.93
CA SER A 45 -13.57 -35.26 -4.42
C SER A 45 -15.09 -35.06 -4.50
N GLU A 46 -15.84 -36.16 -4.60
CA GLU A 46 -17.31 -36.09 -4.68
C GLU A 46 -17.93 -35.39 -3.46
N ASN A 47 -17.37 -35.59 -2.26
CA ASN A 47 -17.83 -34.91 -1.06
C ASN A 47 -17.54 -33.41 -1.06
N ALA A 48 -16.36 -33.00 -1.55
CA ALA A 48 -16.01 -31.60 -1.68
C ALA A 48 -16.93 -30.87 -2.68
N LEU A 49 -17.23 -31.50 -3.82
CA LEU A 49 -18.15 -30.94 -4.80
C LEU A 49 -19.55 -30.78 -4.23
N LYS A 50 -20.08 -31.79 -3.52
CA LYS A 50 -21.38 -31.70 -2.83
C LYS A 50 -21.40 -30.59 -1.79
N SER A 51 -20.32 -30.42 -1.04
CA SER A 51 -20.19 -29.33 -0.06
C SER A 51 -20.24 -27.97 -0.72
N LEU A 52 -19.51 -27.75 -1.83
CA LEU A 52 -19.57 -26.50 -2.58
C LEU A 52 -20.96 -26.19 -3.12
N GLN A 53 -21.66 -27.20 -3.70
CA GLN A 53 -23.03 -27.06 -4.19
C GLN A 53 -24.01 -26.66 -3.08
N ALA A 54 -23.81 -27.18 -1.87
CA ALA A 54 -24.64 -26.85 -0.71
C ALA A 54 -24.45 -25.38 -0.23
N THR A 55 -23.31 -24.78 -0.49
CA THR A 55 -22.96 -23.39 -0.10
C THR A 55 -22.97 -22.41 -1.27
N GLU A 56 -23.36 -22.85 -2.47
CA GLU A 56 -23.31 -22.03 -3.70
C GLU A 56 -24.09 -20.72 -3.58
N SER A 57 -25.21 -20.71 -2.86
CA SER A 57 -26.02 -19.50 -2.62
C SER A 57 -25.29 -18.43 -1.76
N ALA A 58 -24.22 -18.77 -1.08
CA ALA A 58 -23.48 -17.87 -0.21
C ALA A 58 -22.32 -17.12 -0.90
N VAL A 59 -22.09 -17.31 -2.21
CA VAL A 59 -20.93 -16.75 -2.94
C VAL A 59 -20.86 -15.22 -2.83
N GLY A 60 -21.97 -14.50 -2.81
CA GLY A 60 -21.99 -13.05 -2.63
C GLY A 60 -21.45 -12.63 -1.26
N ALA A 61 -21.93 -13.28 -0.18
CA ALA A 61 -21.45 -13.02 1.18
C ALA A 61 -19.97 -13.41 1.34
N THR A 62 -19.54 -14.50 0.71
CA THR A 62 -18.12 -14.90 0.70
C THR A 62 -17.25 -13.88 -0.01
N PHE A 63 -17.70 -13.34 -1.14
CA PHE A 63 -16.96 -12.27 -1.84
C PHE A 63 -16.89 -10.98 -1.02
N PHE A 64 -17.99 -10.59 -0.38
CA PHE A 64 -17.98 -9.46 0.55
C PHE A 64 -16.92 -9.64 1.65
N ASN A 65 -16.90 -10.79 2.29
CA ASN A 65 -15.88 -11.09 3.30
C ASN A 65 -14.46 -11.07 2.72
N PHE A 66 -14.26 -11.72 1.57
CA PHE A 66 -12.97 -11.73 0.88
C PHE A 66 -12.44 -10.34 0.61
N MET A 67 -13.30 -9.41 0.17
CA MET A 67 -12.88 -8.01 -0.06
C MET A 67 -12.41 -7.33 1.22
N TYR A 68 -13.13 -7.47 2.32
CA TYR A 68 -12.79 -6.81 3.57
C TYR A 68 -11.63 -7.48 4.30
N GLU A 69 -11.59 -8.80 4.35
CA GLU A 69 -10.48 -9.53 4.99
C GLU A 69 -9.19 -9.34 4.19
N GLY A 70 -9.27 -9.35 2.87
CA GLY A 70 -8.12 -9.17 1.98
C GLY A 70 -7.44 -7.81 2.09
N LEU A 71 -8.16 -6.76 2.52
CA LEU A 71 -7.57 -5.44 2.79
C LEU A 71 -6.91 -5.35 4.17
N TYR A 72 -6.41 -6.46 4.66
CA TYR A 72 -5.69 -6.53 5.92
C TYR A 72 -6.57 -6.14 7.11
N ASN A 73 -7.40 -7.10 7.51
CA ASN A 73 -8.12 -7.03 8.77
C ASN A 73 -7.15 -6.62 9.89
N ASP A 74 -7.54 -5.67 10.70
CA ASP A 74 -6.62 -4.92 11.56
C ASP A 74 -5.57 -4.10 10.79
N TYR A 75 -6.07 -3.15 10.02
CA TYR A 75 -5.23 -2.21 9.25
C TYR A 75 -4.12 -1.58 10.10
N GLN A 76 -4.34 -1.37 11.39
CA GLN A 76 -3.35 -0.77 12.28
C GLN A 76 -2.06 -1.60 12.32
N THR A 77 -2.14 -2.89 12.66
CA THR A 77 -0.94 -3.74 12.80
C THR A 77 -0.39 -4.19 11.45
N ALA A 78 -1.27 -4.41 10.48
CA ALA A 78 -0.87 -4.91 9.18
C ALA A 78 -0.25 -3.84 8.26
N THR A 79 -0.61 -2.57 8.42
CA THR A 79 -0.21 -1.51 7.49
C THR A 79 0.19 -0.21 8.19
N ASN A 80 -0.65 0.33 9.07
CA ASN A 80 -0.48 1.69 9.60
C ASN A 80 0.79 1.86 10.44
N LEU A 81 1.11 0.87 11.29
CA LEU A 81 2.30 0.89 12.14
C LEU A 81 3.62 0.54 11.41
N THR A 82 3.54 0.19 10.16
CA THR A 82 4.69 -0.21 9.33
C THR A 82 4.71 0.58 8.01
N HIS A 83 3.92 0.19 7.03
CA HIS A 83 3.94 0.76 5.68
C HIS A 83 3.69 2.27 5.65
N ASP A 84 2.70 2.76 6.42
CA ASP A 84 2.40 4.20 6.47
C ASP A 84 3.56 4.98 7.12
N VAL A 85 4.25 4.36 8.08
CA VAL A 85 5.45 4.93 8.72
C VAL A 85 6.63 4.96 7.75
N TYR A 86 6.86 3.84 7.04
CA TYR A 86 7.98 3.72 6.10
C TYR A 86 7.77 4.55 4.82
N ALA A 87 6.51 4.84 4.48
CA ALA A 87 6.16 5.82 3.46
C ALA A 87 6.28 7.28 3.93
N ALA A 88 6.63 7.51 5.21
CA ALA A 88 6.64 8.82 5.87
C ALA A 88 5.25 9.51 5.88
N TYR A 89 4.18 8.72 6.05
CA TYR A 89 2.81 9.23 6.15
C TYR A 89 2.32 9.43 7.59
N SER A 90 3.01 8.86 8.55
CA SER A 90 2.66 8.95 9.97
C SER A 90 3.85 9.36 10.80
N GLY A 91 3.74 10.47 11.49
CA GLY A 91 4.66 10.90 12.54
C GLY A 91 4.07 10.59 13.91
N SER A 92 4.85 10.01 14.80
CA SER A 92 4.39 9.78 16.18
C SER A 92 5.52 9.59 17.16
N ASN A 93 5.28 10.08 18.33
CA ASN A 93 6.13 10.01 19.50
C ASN A 93 5.79 8.77 20.35
N GLY A 94 6.58 7.71 20.19
CA GLY A 94 6.51 6.51 21.05
C GLY A 94 5.31 5.58 20.82
N PHE A 95 4.22 6.03 20.24
CA PHE A 95 3.05 5.20 19.95
C PHE A 95 3.34 4.11 18.90
N LEU A 96 4.20 4.42 17.95
CA LEU A 96 4.57 3.51 16.87
C LEU A 96 5.69 2.52 17.25
N ASN A 97 5.95 2.36 18.54
CA ASN A 97 6.85 1.35 19.11
C ASN A 97 8.21 1.24 18.39
N ASN A 98 8.86 2.37 18.13
CA ASN A 98 10.13 2.48 17.39
C ASN A 98 10.10 1.99 15.92
N ALA A 99 8.94 1.74 15.33
CA ALA A 99 8.84 1.45 13.90
C ALA A 99 9.47 2.54 13.02
N PRO A 100 9.36 3.84 13.35
CA PRO A 100 10.07 4.90 12.63
C PRO A 100 11.60 4.78 12.68
N ALA A 101 12.13 4.03 13.63
CA ALA A 101 13.55 3.69 13.73
C ALA A 101 13.84 2.25 13.26
N TYR A 102 12.97 1.65 12.47
CA TYR A 102 13.11 0.33 11.86
C TYR A 102 13.18 -0.85 12.84
N ALA A 103 12.71 -0.65 14.08
CA ALA A 103 12.58 -1.75 15.02
C ALA A 103 11.60 -2.79 14.48
N TYR A 104 12.06 -4.03 14.33
CA TYR A 104 11.20 -5.13 13.92
C TYR A 104 10.20 -5.48 15.02
N ASN A 105 8.95 -5.70 14.64
CA ASN A 105 7.90 -6.19 15.51
C ASN A 105 7.26 -7.42 14.90
N ASP A 106 7.56 -8.59 15.48
CA ASP A 106 7.09 -9.87 14.98
C ASP A 106 5.56 -9.99 14.95
N ALA A 107 4.88 -9.48 15.98
CA ALA A 107 3.42 -9.54 16.04
C ALA A 107 2.76 -8.77 14.89
N TRP A 108 3.33 -7.66 14.47
CA TRP A 108 2.82 -6.86 13.36
C TRP A 108 3.12 -7.53 12.01
N SER A 109 4.35 -8.01 11.81
CA SER A 109 4.68 -8.80 10.63
C SER A 109 3.80 -10.04 10.54
N ALA A 110 3.65 -10.79 11.64
CA ALA A 110 2.80 -11.96 11.71
C ALA A 110 1.31 -11.64 11.45
N SER A 111 0.82 -10.47 11.90
CA SER A 111 -0.55 -10.04 11.62
C SER A 111 -0.81 -9.98 10.12
N ARG A 112 0.01 -9.24 9.37
CA ARG A 112 -0.13 -9.14 7.91
C ARG A 112 0.03 -10.48 7.20
N TRP A 113 1.04 -11.28 7.59
CA TRP A 113 1.30 -12.60 7.01
C TRP A 113 0.11 -13.52 7.19
N ARG A 114 -0.40 -13.64 8.43
CA ARG A 114 -1.55 -14.48 8.73
C ARG A 114 -2.80 -14.06 7.98
N HIS A 115 -3.10 -12.76 7.90
CA HIS A 115 -4.29 -12.31 7.18
C HIS A 115 -4.31 -12.71 5.71
N PHE A 116 -3.14 -12.87 5.10
CA PHE A 116 -3.06 -13.33 3.72
C PHE A 116 -3.14 -14.86 3.61
N TYR A 117 -2.47 -15.62 4.49
CA TYR A 117 -2.33 -17.08 4.38
C TYR A 117 -3.27 -17.89 5.27
N ASP A 118 -3.76 -17.31 6.35
CA ASP A 118 -4.67 -18.01 7.25
C ASP A 118 -6.10 -18.09 6.70
N ASP A 119 -6.97 -18.67 7.51
CA ASP A 119 -8.35 -19.08 7.26
C ASP A 119 -9.30 -18.07 6.60
N ARG A 120 -8.85 -16.86 6.30
CA ARG A 120 -9.73 -15.80 5.83
C ARG A 120 -9.52 -15.47 4.36
N THR A 121 -8.42 -14.79 4.00
CA THR A 121 -8.22 -14.38 2.61
C THR A 121 -8.08 -15.56 1.67
N ILE A 122 -7.23 -16.54 2.02
CA ILE A 122 -7.00 -17.73 1.20
C ILE A 122 -8.21 -18.67 1.22
N SER A 123 -8.83 -18.87 2.38
CA SER A 123 -10.00 -19.76 2.50
C SER A 123 -11.18 -19.25 1.66
N GLU A 124 -11.49 -17.96 1.77
CA GLU A 124 -12.58 -17.34 1.01
C GLU A 124 -12.27 -17.31 -0.49
N TYR A 125 -11.03 -16.96 -0.88
CA TYR A 125 -10.59 -17.03 -2.27
C TYR A 125 -10.71 -18.46 -2.82
N SER A 126 -10.20 -19.45 -2.10
CA SER A 126 -10.26 -20.87 -2.47
C SER A 126 -11.70 -21.35 -2.66
N GLN A 127 -12.59 -21.02 -1.72
CA GLN A 127 -14.00 -21.35 -1.83
C GLN A 127 -14.65 -20.73 -3.07
N LEU A 128 -14.43 -19.44 -3.31
CA LEU A 128 -14.98 -18.73 -4.47
C LEU A 128 -14.50 -19.35 -5.78
N ILE A 129 -13.19 -19.52 -5.95
CA ILE A 129 -12.61 -20.08 -7.18
C ILE A 129 -13.11 -21.49 -7.45
N LYS A 130 -13.16 -22.35 -6.42
CA LYS A 130 -13.68 -23.72 -6.54
C LYS A 130 -15.17 -23.70 -6.91
N THR A 131 -15.98 -22.89 -6.23
CA THR A 131 -17.42 -22.80 -6.52
C THR A 131 -17.67 -22.34 -7.95
N PHE A 132 -17.02 -21.27 -8.38
CA PHE A 132 -17.21 -20.73 -9.71
C PHE A 132 -16.77 -21.71 -10.81
N TRP A 133 -15.67 -22.44 -10.59
CA TRP A 133 -15.13 -23.35 -11.57
C TRP A 133 -15.87 -24.68 -11.65
N PHE A 134 -16.24 -25.27 -10.51
CA PHE A 134 -16.76 -26.63 -10.44
C PHE A 134 -18.28 -26.72 -10.35
N CYS A 135 -19.00 -25.70 -9.85
CA CYS A 135 -20.46 -25.73 -9.83
C CYS A 135 -21.07 -25.31 -11.16
N ASN A 136 -20.70 -24.12 -11.67
CA ASN A 136 -21.17 -23.68 -12.99
C ASN A 136 -20.22 -22.64 -13.61
N ARG A 137 -19.19 -23.10 -14.27
CA ARG A 137 -18.11 -22.28 -14.83
C ARG A 137 -18.61 -21.21 -15.79
N GLU A 138 -19.60 -21.51 -16.62
CA GLU A 138 -20.11 -20.56 -17.60
C GLU A 138 -20.95 -19.47 -16.91
N TYR A 139 -21.83 -19.85 -16.00
CA TYR A 139 -22.69 -18.94 -15.23
C TYR A 139 -21.91 -17.93 -14.39
N TYR A 140 -20.84 -18.37 -13.72
CA TYR A 140 -19.99 -17.56 -12.86
C TYR A 140 -18.79 -16.91 -13.57
N HIS A 141 -18.70 -16.97 -14.88
CA HIS A 141 -17.52 -16.56 -15.65
C HIS A 141 -16.99 -15.19 -15.25
N ASN A 142 -17.84 -14.15 -15.23
CA ASN A 142 -17.39 -12.78 -14.94
C ASN A 142 -16.89 -12.64 -13.50
N VAL A 143 -17.59 -13.18 -12.52
CA VAL A 143 -17.21 -13.08 -11.11
C VAL A 143 -15.99 -13.91 -10.76
N PHE A 144 -15.71 -14.99 -11.50
CA PHE A 144 -14.47 -15.73 -11.42
C PHE A 144 -13.26 -14.84 -11.78
N HIS A 145 -13.35 -14.11 -12.88
CA HIS A 145 -12.29 -13.19 -13.29
C HIS A 145 -12.15 -11.98 -12.37
N ILE A 146 -13.26 -11.39 -11.92
CA ILE A 146 -13.26 -10.30 -10.93
C ILE A 146 -12.55 -10.73 -9.64
N THR A 147 -12.86 -11.90 -9.12
CA THR A 147 -12.25 -12.44 -7.90
C THR A 147 -10.73 -12.62 -8.08
N ARG A 148 -10.28 -13.08 -9.23
CA ARG A 148 -8.85 -13.23 -9.54
C ARG A 148 -8.12 -11.89 -9.71
N ILE A 149 -8.77 -10.88 -10.29
CA ILE A 149 -8.21 -9.51 -10.37
C ILE A 149 -7.97 -8.96 -8.96
N TYR A 150 -8.94 -9.11 -8.07
CA TYR A 150 -8.78 -8.64 -6.70
C TYR A 150 -7.69 -9.43 -5.95
N TYR A 151 -7.60 -10.73 -6.16
CA TYR A 151 -6.53 -11.53 -5.58
C TYR A 151 -5.14 -11.13 -6.11
N ALA A 152 -5.01 -10.83 -7.40
CA ALA A 152 -3.76 -10.31 -7.99
C ALA A 152 -3.33 -8.98 -7.33
N PHE A 153 -4.27 -8.09 -7.02
CA PHE A 153 -4.01 -6.88 -6.25
C PHE A 153 -3.45 -7.20 -4.86
N LEU A 154 -4.06 -8.13 -4.12
CA LEU A 154 -3.58 -8.54 -2.79
C LEU A 154 -2.21 -9.22 -2.85
N MET A 155 -1.98 -10.10 -3.84
CA MET A 155 -0.69 -10.74 -4.07
C MET A 155 0.42 -9.71 -4.29
N SER A 156 0.15 -8.66 -5.08
CA SER A 156 1.13 -7.61 -5.35
C SER A 156 1.56 -6.89 -4.06
N ALA A 157 0.61 -6.52 -3.20
CA ALA A 157 0.90 -5.86 -1.94
C ALA A 157 1.66 -6.79 -0.96
N GLN A 158 1.36 -8.08 -0.98
CA GLN A 158 2.05 -9.06 -0.14
C GLN A 158 3.51 -9.26 -0.57
N THR A 159 3.76 -9.50 -1.86
CA THR A 159 5.13 -9.68 -2.37
C THR A 159 5.94 -8.37 -2.30
N ASP A 160 5.32 -7.20 -2.46
CA ASP A 160 5.98 -5.91 -2.29
C ASP A 160 6.42 -5.65 -0.84
N THR A 161 5.80 -6.34 0.12
CA THR A 161 6.17 -6.27 1.54
C THR A 161 7.32 -7.20 1.89
N TYR A 162 7.24 -8.46 1.48
CA TYR A 162 8.15 -9.53 1.93
C TYR A 162 9.16 -9.97 0.85
N GLY A 163 8.93 -9.66 -0.43
CA GLY A 163 9.68 -10.21 -1.55
C GLY A 163 9.13 -11.57 -1.96
N ASP A 164 9.95 -12.61 -1.87
CA ASP A 164 9.54 -13.98 -2.19
C ASP A 164 8.44 -14.46 -1.26
N ILE A 165 7.45 -15.15 -1.81
CA ILE A 165 6.29 -15.64 -1.03
C ILE A 165 5.83 -17.02 -1.52
N PRO A 166 5.29 -17.89 -0.65
CA PRO A 166 4.67 -19.14 -1.06
C PRO A 166 3.32 -18.84 -1.74
N ILE A 167 3.19 -19.07 -3.05
CA ILE A 167 1.98 -18.66 -3.80
C ILE A 167 1.48 -19.70 -4.81
N LYS A 168 2.33 -20.60 -5.31
CA LYS A 168 2.04 -21.49 -6.45
C LYS A 168 0.73 -22.27 -6.32
N TYR A 169 0.46 -22.83 -5.14
CA TYR A 169 -0.80 -23.55 -4.88
C TYR A 169 -1.95 -22.59 -4.62
N TYR A 170 -1.71 -21.56 -3.83
CA TYR A 170 -2.75 -20.63 -3.38
C TYR A 170 -3.39 -19.87 -4.54
N VAL A 171 -2.62 -19.51 -5.57
CA VAL A 171 -3.13 -18.82 -6.76
C VAL A 171 -4.21 -19.62 -7.51
N LYS A 172 -4.21 -20.94 -7.36
CA LYS A 172 -5.21 -21.86 -7.91
C LYS A 172 -6.37 -22.18 -6.95
N GLY A 173 -6.37 -21.59 -5.75
CA GLY A 173 -7.31 -21.94 -4.69
C GLY A 173 -7.00 -23.31 -4.04
N MET A 174 -5.78 -23.79 -4.14
CA MET A 174 -5.31 -25.02 -3.51
C MET A 174 -4.57 -24.70 -2.21
N ILE A 175 -4.61 -25.63 -1.27
CA ILE A 175 -3.76 -25.65 -0.09
C ILE A 175 -2.56 -26.55 -0.39
N PRO A 176 -1.32 -26.13 -0.10
CA PRO A 176 -0.14 -26.96 -0.34
C PRO A 176 -0.25 -28.32 0.34
N PRO A 177 0.17 -29.42 -0.35
CA PRO A 177 0.15 -30.76 0.24
C PRO A 177 1.31 -31.02 1.20
N GLU A 178 2.25 -30.10 1.30
CA GLU A 178 3.51 -30.25 2.03
C GLU A 178 3.57 -29.30 3.24
N GLU A 179 4.18 -29.74 4.33
CA GLU A 179 4.40 -28.89 5.51
C GLU A 179 5.36 -27.73 5.22
N ASN A 180 6.37 -27.97 4.36
CA ASN A 180 7.38 -27.00 3.97
C ASN A 180 7.06 -26.46 2.58
N VAL A 181 6.38 -25.34 2.53
CA VAL A 181 5.95 -24.71 1.27
C VAL A 181 7.13 -23.99 0.62
N GLU A 182 7.36 -24.25 -0.66
CA GLU A 182 8.36 -23.55 -1.46
C GLU A 182 7.95 -22.08 -1.68
N TYR A 183 8.90 -21.17 -1.53
CA TYR A 183 8.74 -19.77 -1.83
C TYR A 183 8.99 -19.52 -3.32
N SER A 184 8.05 -18.86 -3.97
CA SER A 184 8.27 -18.32 -5.32
C SER A 184 9.08 -17.04 -5.22
N SER A 185 10.06 -16.86 -6.09
CA SER A 185 10.75 -15.57 -6.20
C SER A 185 9.76 -14.45 -6.52
N GLN A 186 10.06 -13.23 -6.10
CA GLN A 186 9.20 -12.09 -6.41
C GLN A 186 9.00 -11.92 -7.93
N GLU A 187 10.01 -12.21 -8.74
CA GLU A 187 9.90 -12.20 -10.21
C GLU A 187 8.85 -13.21 -10.70
N GLU A 188 8.86 -14.44 -10.19
CA GLU A 188 7.84 -15.45 -10.51
C GLU A 188 6.44 -15.01 -10.07
N VAL A 189 6.32 -14.41 -8.87
CA VAL A 189 5.03 -13.89 -8.38
C VAL A 189 4.47 -12.82 -9.31
N TYR A 190 5.30 -11.88 -9.77
CA TYR A 190 4.89 -10.87 -10.76
C TYR A 190 4.48 -11.50 -12.08
N GLY A 191 5.19 -12.54 -12.53
CA GLY A 191 4.82 -13.33 -13.70
C GLY A 191 3.42 -13.94 -13.58
N LEU A 192 3.09 -14.55 -12.43
CA LEU A 192 1.76 -15.11 -12.15
C LEU A 192 0.68 -14.02 -12.12
N ILE A 193 0.98 -12.85 -11.51
CA ILE A 193 0.05 -11.72 -11.47
C ILE A 193 -0.28 -11.24 -12.87
N PHE A 194 0.71 -11.06 -13.75
CA PHE A 194 0.48 -10.64 -15.13
C PHE A 194 -0.29 -11.69 -15.93
N GLN A 195 -0.04 -12.98 -15.71
CA GLN A 195 -0.83 -14.05 -16.32
C GLN A 195 -2.31 -13.99 -15.88
N ILE A 196 -2.58 -13.77 -14.57
CA ILE A 196 -3.94 -13.60 -14.06
C ILE A 196 -4.62 -12.41 -14.74
N LEU A 197 -3.94 -11.26 -14.81
CA LEU A 197 -4.50 -10.05 -15.42
C LEU A 197 -4.76 -10.26 -16.93
N ASP A 198 -3.86 -10.95 -17.66
CA ASP A 198 -4.07 -11.29 -19.06
C ASP A 198 -5.33 -12.16 -19.26
N GLN A 199 -5.45 -13.24 -18.50
CA GLN A 199 -6.62 -14.13 -18.59
C GLN A 199 -7.91 -13.44 -18.15
N ALA A 200 -7.86 -12.70 -17.05
CA ALA A 200 -9.06 -12.07 -16.48
C ALA A 200 -9.59 -10.94 -17.37
N ILE A 201 -8.72 -10.06 -17.86
CA ILE A 201 -9.12 -8.99 -18.77
C ILE A 201 -9.66 -9.56 -20.08
N THR A 202 -8.97 -10.54 -20.66
CA THR A 202 -9.45 -11.22 -21.87
C THR A 202 -10.80 -11.90 -21.66
N GLY A 203 -10.98 -12.59 -20.52
CA GLY A 203 -12.24 -13.25 -20.18
C GLY A 203 -13.39 -12.27 -20.00
N LEU A 204 -13.16 -11.15 -19.32
CA LEU A 204 -14.19 -10.12 -19.13
C LEU A 204 -14.57 -9.39 -20.42
N HIS A 205 -13.66 -9.27 -21.40
CA HIS A 205 -13.98 -8.74 -22.73
C HIS A 205 -14.76 -9.73 -23.59
N ASN A 206 -14.62 -11.03 -23.35
CA ASN A 206 -15.20 -12.09 -24.16
C ASN A 206 -16.05 -13.07 -23.32
N PRO A 207 -17.08 -12.59 -22.60
CA PRO A 207 -17.90 -13.47 -21.77
C PRO A 207 -18.72 -14.42 -22.66
N PRO A 208 -18.86 -15.71 -22.28
CA PRO A 208 -19.78 -16.62 -22.97
C PRO A 208 -21.25 -16.20 -22.71
N ALA A 209 -22.15 -16.68 -23.54
CA ALA A 209 -23.58 -16.34 -23.45
C ALA A 209 -24.22 -16.70 -22.09
N GLY A 210 -23.68 -17.73 -21.42
CA GLY A 210 -24.12 -18.18 -20.10
C GLY A 210 -23.57 -17.39 -18.92
N ALA A 211 -22.69 -16.40 -19.14
CA ALA A 211 -22.12 -15.55 -18.09
C ALA A 211 -23.17 -14.59 -17.51
N GLN A 212 -24.01 -15.06 -16.61
CA GLN A 212 -25.18 -14.32 -16.13
C GLN A 212 -25.08 -13.86 -14.69
N TYR A 213 -24.27 -14.53 -13.85
CA TYR A 213 -24.14 -14.14 -12.45
C TYR A 213 -23.38 -12.80 -12.33
N LYS A 214 -23.92 -11.93 -11.50
CA LYS A 214 -23.35 -10.63 -11.16
C LYS A 214 -23.43 -10.42 -9.65
N PHE A 215 -22.35 -9.95 -9.05
CA PHE A 215 -22.39 -9.49 -7.67
C PHE A 215 -23.37 -8.32 -7.51
N SER A 216 -24.14 -8.36 -6.43
CA SER A 216 -25.00 -7.24 -6.02
C SER A 216 -24.14 -6.11 -5.42
N ASP A 217 -24.76 -4.97 -5.17
CA ASP A 217 -24.14 -3.85 -4.46
C ASP A 217 -23.91 -4.12 -2.95
N THR A 218 -24.48 -5.19 -2.42
CA THR A 218 -24.17 -5.68 -1.07
C THR A 218 -23.01 -6.66 -1.06
N ASP A 219 -22.74 -7.32 -2.16
CA ASP A 219 -21.65 -8.29 -2.30
C ASP A 219 -20.34 -7.58 -2.70
N ASP A 220 -20.39 -6.77 -3.76
CA ASP A 220 -19.30 -5.93 -4.24
C ASP A 220 -19.53 -4.46 -3.83
N ARG A 221 -18.95 -4.07 -2.71
CA ARG A 221 -19.08 -2.71 -2.17
C ARG A 221 -18.29 -1.66 -2.94
N VAL A 222 -17.36 -2.08 -3.81
CA VAL A 222 -16.52 -1.16 -4.58
C VAL A 222 -17.20 -0.77 -5.89
N TYR A 223 -17.50 -1.76 -6.73
CA TYR A 223 -18.00 -1.51 -8.09
C TYR A 223 -19.36 -2.09 -8.38
N LYS A 224 -20.01 -2.71 -7.39
CA LYS A 224 -21.39 -3.24 -7.51
C LYS A 224 -21.56 -4.25 -8.65
N GLY A 225 -20.51 -5.03 -8.88
CA GLY A 225 -20.41 -5.99 -9.98
C GLY A 225 -20.32 -5.35 -11.37
N ASP A 226 -19.93 -4.09 -11.49
CA ASP A 226 -19.71 -3.42 -12.78
C ASP A 226 -18.43 -3.92 -13.44
N VAL A 227 -18.57 -4.73 -14.47
CA VAL A 227 -17.45 -5.34 -15.21
C VAL A 227 -16.53 -4.30 -15.83
N ASN A 228 -17.06 -3.18 -16.34
CA ASN A 228 -16.24 -2.14 -16.96
C ASN A 228 -15.36 -1.41 -15.91
N LYS A 229 -15.88 -1.19 -14.72
CA LYS A 229 -15.09 -0.62 -13.63
C LYS A 229 -14.01 -1.60 -13.16
N TRP A 230 -14.32 -2.89 -13.07
CA TRP A 230 -13.32 -3.91 -12.78
C TRP A 230 -12.24 -4.03 -13.87
N LEU A 231 -12.59 -3.89 -15.14
CA LEU A 231 -11.62 -3.82 -16.24
C LEU A 231 -10.71 -2.58 -16.12
N ARG A 232 -11.27 -1.40 -15.86
CA ARG A 232 -10.48 -0.18 -15.64
C ARG A 232 -9.56 -0.29 -14.43
N PHE A 233 -10.04 -0.89 -13.34
CA PHE A 233 -9.19 -1.20 -12.19
C PHE A 233 -8.06 -2.16 -12.56
N ALA A 234 -8.36 -3.26 -13.26
CA ALA A 234 -7.37 -4.25 -13.69
C ALA A 234 -6.28 -3.64 -14.59
N ASN A 235 -6.68 -2.79 -15.54
CA ASN A 235 -5.74 -2.09 -16.42
C ASN A 235 -4.88 -1.07 -15.65
N THR A 236 -5.46 -0.34 -14.71
CA THR A 236 -4.70 0.60 -13.86
C THR A 236 -3.73 -0.14 -12.95
N LEU A 237 -4.14 -1.27 -12.35
CA LEU A 237 -3.26 -2.16 -11.59
C LEU A 237 -2.13 -2.70 -12.47
N ARG A 238 -2.45 -3.17 -13.67
CA ARG A 238 -1.45 -3.66 -14.63
C ARG A 238 -0.41 -2.59 -14.95
N LEU A 239 -0.83 -1.34 -15.19
CA LEU A 239 0.09 -0.23 -15.45
C LEU A 239 0.95 0.10 -14.23
N ARG A 240 0.37 0.12 -13.01
CA ARG A 240 1.12 0.29 -11.76
C ARG A 240 2.24 -0.75 -11.64
N LEU A 241 1.90 -2.02 -11.82
CA LEU A 241 2.84 -3.13 -11.68
C LEU A 241 3.86 -3.19 -12.82
N ALA A 242 3.49 -2.80 -14.04
CA ALA A 242 4.40 -2.65 -15.17
C ALA A 242 5.48 -1.60 -14.86
N LEU A 243 5.07 -0.41 -14.38
CA LEU A 243 6.01 0.62 -13.96
C LEU A 243 6.87 0.16 -12.77
N ARG A 244 6.31 -0.66 -11.86
CA ARG A 244 7.04 -1.21 -10.71
C ARG A 244 8.27 -2.00 -11.12
N VAL A 245 8.19 -2.77 -12.17
CA VAL A 245 9.30 -3.62 -12.66
C VAL A 245 10.17 -2.94 -13.72
N SER A 246 9.92 -1.66 -14.03
CA SER A 246 10.58 -0.96 -15.14
C SER A 246 12.11 -0.87 -15.02
N ASN A 247 12.64 -0.87 -13.80
CA ASN A 247 14.07 -0.77 -13.54
C ASN A 247 14.82 -2.11 -13.60
N VAL A 248 14.10 -3.23 -13.47
CA VAL A 248 14.70 -4.59 -13.47
C VAL A 248 14.35 -5.40 -14.71
N ASN A 249 13.18 -5.15 -15.31
CA ASN A 249 12.76 -5.83 -16.54
C ASN A 249 12.02 -4.83 -17.48
N PRO A 250 12.75 -3.92 -18.15
CA PRO A 250 12.14 -2.88 -18.99
C PRO A 250 11.29 -3.44 -20.15
N ALA A 251 11.66 -4.61 -20.68
CA ALA A 251 10.92 -5.24 -21.79
C ALA A 251 9.53 -5.71 -21.33
N LEU A 252 9.47 -6.44 -20.22
CA LEU A 252 8.21 -6.87 -19.60
C LEU A 252 7.38 -5.65 -19.17
N ALA A 253 8.02 -4.65 -18.55
CA ALA A 253 7.37 -3.43 -18.14
C ALA A 253 6.67 -2.72 -19.31
N LYS A 254 7.39 -2.54 -20.42
CA LYS A 254 6.83 -1.92 -21.60
C LYS A 254 5.66 -2.74 -22.17
N GLU A 255 5.84 -4.04 -22.35
CA GLU A 255 4.79 -4.94 -22.86
C GLU A 255 3.51 -4.83 -22.02
N GLN A 256 3.62 -4.98 -20.71
CA GLN A 256 2.47 -4.97 -19.81
C GLN A 256 1.84 -3.57 -19.69
N GLY A 257 2.66 -2.52 -19.70
CA GLY A 257 2.20 -1.14 -19.70
C GLY A 257 1.45 -0.77 -20.98
N GLU A 258 1.95 -1.19 -22.15
CA GLU A 258 1.29 -0.94 -23.44
C GLU A 258 -0.04 -1.71 -23.55
N LYS A 259 -0.11 -2.95 -23.07
CA LYS A 259 -1.38 -3.70 -22.98
C LYS A 259 -2.41 -2.94 -22.14
N ALA A 260 -2.01 -2.39 -21.00
CA ALA A 260 -2.91 -1.63 -20.12
C ALA A 260 -3.39 -0.32 -20.77
N LEU A 261 -2.50 0.38 -21.46
CA LEU A 261 -2.79 1.67 -22.09
C LEU A 261 -3.64 1.58 -23.36
N THR A 262 -3.57 0.44 -24.05
CA THR A 262 -4.28 0.22 -25.32
C THR A 262 -5.56 -0.60 -25.17
N ASP A 263 -5.86 -1.07 -23.96
CA ASP A 263 -7.09 -1.80 -23.69
C ASP A 263 -8.33 -0.92 -23.94
N PRO A 264 -9.38 -1.41 -24.62
CA PRO A 264 -10.56 -0.61 -24.95
C PRO A 264 -11.36 -0.12 -23.75
N ALA A 265 -11.31 -0.78 -22.59
CA ALA A 265 -11.93 -0.29 -21.36
C ALA A 265 -11.18 0.91 -20.76
N GLY A 266 -9.90 1.07 -21.12
CA GLY A 266 -9.02 2.11 -20.61
C GLY A 266 -8.61 1.94 -19.16
N LEU A 267 -7.97 2.97 -18.62
CA LEU A 267 -7.63 3.11 -17.20
C LEU A 267 -8.82 3.73 -16.44
N MET A 268 -8.70 3.92 -15.12
CA MET A 268 -9.66 4.70 -14.33
C MET A 268 -9.86 6.08 -14.94
N GLN A 269 -11.12 6.54 -15.03
CA GLN A 269 -11.53 7.72 -15.78
C GLN A 269 -12.07 8.86 -14.91
N GLY A 270 -12.40 8.60 -13.66
CA GLY A 270 -12.94 9.57 -12.72
C GLY A 270 -12.94 9.06 -11.27
N GLN A 271 -13.40 9.91 -10.35
CA GLN A 271 -13.45 9.57 -8.91
C GLN A 271 -14.40 8.38 -8.61
N GLU A 272 -15.39 8.15 -9.48
CA GLU A 272 -16.32 7.02 -9.40
C GLU A 272 -15.67 5.66 -9.72
N ASP A 273 -14.46 5.66 -10.26
CA ASP A 273 -13.65 4.47 -10.50
C ASP A 273 -12.66 4.19 -9.35
N ASN A 274 -12.58 5.06 -8.35
CA ASN A 274 -11.69 4.83 -7.22
C ASN A 274 -12.02 3.51 -6.53
N MET A 275 -11.01 2.67 -6.39
CA MET A 275 -11.06 1.50 -5.53
C MET A 275 -10.90 1.97 -4.09
N LYS A 276 -12.01 2.06 -3.39
CA LYS A 276 -12.07 2.60 -2.03
C LYS A 276 -12.96 1.76 -1.15
N LEU A 277 -12.51 1.53 0.08
CA LEU A 277 -13.23 0.71 1.06
C LEU A 277 -12.75 1.08 2.47
N ILE A 278 -13.63 0.94 3.45
CA ILE A 278 -13.25 0.96 4.86
C ILE A 278 -12.78 -0.44 5.23
N PRO A 279 -11.53 -0.63 5.70
CA PRO A 279 -11.09 -1.96 6.13
C PRO A 279 -11.93 -2.45 7.31
N LYS A 280 -12.25 -3.73 7.31
CA LYS A 280 -12.91 -4.38 8.46
C LYS A 280 -11.99 -4.35 9.66
N ARG A 281 -12.55 -4.14 10.84
CA ARG A 281 -11.82 -4.15 12.09
C ARG A 281 -12.18 -5.37 12.94
N GLN A 282 -11.14 -6.12 13.36
CA GLN A 282 -11.31 -7.39 14.03
C GLN A 282 -11.83 -7.27 15.48
N PHE A 283 -11.47 -6.19 16.18
CA PHE A 283 -11.62 -6.11 17.64
C PHE A 283 -12.71 -5.15 18.13
N VAL A 284 -13.52 -4.59 17.23
CA VAL A 284 -14.63 -3.71 17.62
C VAL A 284 -15.96 -4.32 17.22
N THR A 285 -16.78 -4.53 18.21
CA THR A 285 -18.18 -4.92 18.03
C THR A 285 -18.92 -3.77 17.37
N GLY A 286 -19.16 -3.84 16.08
CA GLY A 286 -20.07 -2.89 15.46
C GLY A 286 -19.78 -2.43 14.06
N GLY A 287 -18.67 -2.77 13.45
CA GLY A 287 -18.58 -2.44 12.06
C GLY A 287 -17.20 -2.08 11.51
N ASN A 288 -17.21 -1.64 10.27
CA ASN A 288 -16.06 -1.13 9.56
C ASN A 288 -15.91 0.35 9.92
N GLU A 289 -14.81 0.70 10.55
CA GLU A 289 -14.54 2.06 11.01
C GLU A 289 -13.13 2.48 10.57
N ASN A 290 -13.00 3.73 10.15
CA ASN A 290 -11.72 4.27 9.72
C ASN A 290 -10.72 4.30 10.88
N ILE A 291 -9.57 3.66 10.69
CA ILE A 291 -8.55 3.49 11.73
C ILE A 291 -7.94 4.83 12.19
N PHE A 292 -7.79 5.81 11.31
CA PHE A 292 -7.20 7.10 11.67
C PHE A 292 -8.10 7.84 12.66
N ALA A 293 -9.41 7.80 12.44
CA ALA A 293 -10.38 8.37 13.36
C ALA A 293 -10.38 7.63 14.71
N LEU A 294 -10.17 6.31 14.71
CA LEU A 294 -10.13 5.51 15.93
C LEU A 294 -8.86 5.72 16.74
N MET A 295 -7.69 5.78 16.10
CA MET A 295 -6.42 5.99 16.79
C MET A 295 -6.38 7.30 17.58
N TYR A 296 -7.06 8.33 17.11
CA TYR A 296 -7.19 9.59 17.81
C TYR A 296 -7.79 9.41 19.22
N GLY A 297 -8.82 8.55 19.37
CA GLY A 297 -9.46 8.28 20.67
C GLY A 297 -8.62 7.47 21.63
N TRP A 298 -7.57 6.86 21.18
CA TRP A 298 -6.63 6.14 22.05
C TRP A 298 -5.56 7.06 22.66
N GLY A 299 -5.70 8.37 22.47
CA GLY A 299 -4.72 9.36 22.94
C GLY A 299 -3.44 9.37 22.12
N ALA A 300 -3.45 8.68 20.99
CA ALA A 300 -2.33 8.63 20.09
C ALA A 300 -2.47 9.76 19.06
N SER A 301 -1.63 10.75 19.17
CA SER A 301 -1.58 11.84 18.20
C SER A 301 -0.70 11.42 17.02
N VAL A 302 -1.32 10.99 15.94
CA VAL A 302 -0.64 10.98 14.64
C VAL A 302 -0.48 12.43 14.21
N VAL A 303 0.75 12.83 13.97
CA VAL A 303 1.10 14.19 13.55
C VAL A 303 1.74 14.18 12.18
N LEU A 304 1.72 15.34 11.55
CA LEU A 304 2.36 15.59 10.26
C LEU A 304 3.85 15.18 10.33
N PRO A 305 4.31 14.27 9.45
CA PRO A 305 5.74 13.99 9.36
C PRO A 305 6.51 15.17 8.75
N LYS A 306 7.79 15.31 9.11
CA LYS A 306 8.65 16.38 8.60
C LYS A 306 8.79 16.32 7.07
N GLU A 307 8.85 15.14 6.52
CA GLU A 307 8.93 14.88 5.10
C GLU A 307 7.71 15.42 4.35
N MET A 308 6.51 15.16 4.88
CA MET A 308 5.27 15.70 4.29
C MET A 308 5.17 17.22 4.47
N GLU A 309 5.60 17.76 5.61
CA GLU A 309 5.66 19.22 5.79
C GLU A 309 6.45 19.88 4.67
N TRP A 310 7.64 19.34 4.38
CA TRP A 310 8.48 19.89 3.31
C TRP A 310 7.85 19.75 1.93
N ALA A 311 7.26 18.60 1.64
CA ALA A 311 6.55 18.39 0.39
C ALA A 311 5.38 19.38 0.22
N TYR A 312 4.58 19.59 1.27
CA TYR A 312 3.48 20.54 1.24
C TYR A 312 3.92 22.00 1.11
N LYS A 313 5.07 22.35 1.68
CA LYS A 313 5.64 23.71 1.58
C LYS A 313 6.45 23.93 0.30
N ASN A 314 6.74 22.88 -0.46
CA ASN A 314 7.49 22.93 -1.74
C ASN A 314 8.85 23.63 -1.68
N GLN A 315 9.46 23.72 -0.52
CA GLN A 315 10.70 24.50 -0.35
C GLN A 315 11.96 23.69 -0.60
N ALA A 316 11.86 22.37 -0.62
CA ALA A 316 13.00 21.50 -0.90
C ALA A 316 13.57 21.65 -2.32
N LEU A 317 12.83 22.27 -3.22
CA LEU A 317 13.26 22.54 -4.61
C LEU A 317 13.96 23.91 -4.77
N LYS A 318 14.19 24.65 -3.67
CA LYS A 318 14.85 25.98 -3.72
C LYS A 318 16.37 25.92 -3.71
N ASP A 319 16.95 27.04 -4.15
CA ASP A 319 18.37 27.36 -4.02
C ASP A 319 18.89 27.10 -2.60
N GLY A 320 19.93 26.28 -2.46
CA GLY A 320 20.57 25.95 -1.19
C GLY A 320 20.34 24.52 -0.70
N ILE A 321 19.35 23.82 -1.23
CA ILE A 321 19.41 22.37 -1.25
C ILE A 321 20.21 22.05 -2.50
N ASP A 322 21.44 21.65 -2.29
CA ASP A 322 22.26 21.19 -3.38
C ASP A 322 21.54 20.00 -4.04
N SER A 323 20.84 20.27 -5.15
CA SER A 323 20.16 19.24 -5.94
C SER A 323 21.17 18.33 -6.64
N SER A 324 22.44 18.76 -6.70
CA SER A 324 23.58 17.92 -7.07
C SER A 324 24.09 17.11 -5.89
N ALA A 325 23.73 17.52 -4.66
CA ALA A 325 23.76 16.63 -3.55
C ALA A 325 22.57 15.69 -3.71
N ASP A 326 22.77 14.63 -4.46
CA ASP A 326 21.96 13.43 -4.40
C ASP A 326 21.89 12.85 -2.98
N GLY A 327 22.16 13.68 -2.02
CA GLY A 327 22.25 13.43 -0.62
C GLY A 327 20.97 13.67 0.11
N PHE A 328 20.00 12.99 -0.33
CA PHE A 328 18.70 12.97 0.22
C PHE A 328 18.64 12.34 1.58
N VAL A 329 19.51 11.43 1.82
CA VAL A 329 19.63 10.77 3.10
C VAL A 329 20.64 11.57 3.91
N ALA A 330 20.15 12.44 4.79
CA ALA A 330 21.00 13.17 5.70
C ALA A 330 21.90 12.18 6.45
N LYS A 331 23.21 12.31 6.29
CA LYS A 331 24.18 11.51 7.01
C LYS A 331 23.99 11.80 8.51
N VAL A 332 23.36 10.87 9.21
CA VAL A 332 23.29 10.94 10.67
C VAL A 332 24.56 10.32 11.20
N SER A 333 25.51 11.15 11.62
CA SER A 333 26.59 10.63 12.46
C SER A 333 26.00 10.25 13.82
N GLN A 334 26.18 9.01 14.24
CA GLN A 334 25.85 8.60 15.61
C GLN A 334 26.56 9.55 16.60
N GLY A 335 25.78 10.15 17.50
CA GLY A 335 26.30 11.03 18.54
C GLY A 335 26.50 12.50 18.15
N ALA A 336 26.00 12.94 17.01
CA ALA A 336 25.96 14.35 16.68
C ALA A 336 24.99 15.09 17.61
N GLU A 337 25.46 16.19 18.19
CA GLU A 337 24.60 17.09 18.98
C GLU A 337 23.47 17.65 18.11
N GLU A 338 22.38 18.04 18.77
CA GLU A 338 21.25 18.70 18.13
C GLU A 338 21.73 19.89 17.28
N GLY A 339 21.50 19.84 15.96
CA GLY A 339 21.95 20.85 15.02
C GLY A 339 23.12 20.47 14.11
N THR A 340 23.73 19.30 14.26
CA THR A 340 24.86 18.85 13.42
C THR A 340 24.44 17.92 12.27
N VAL A 341 23.16 17.75 12.05
CA VAL A 341 22.67 16.98 10.90
C VAL A 341 22.82 17.81 9.63
N VAL A 342 23.74 17.40 8.78
CA VAL A 342 23.94 18.02 7.46
C VAL A 342 22.84 17.52 6.53
N GLY A 343 22.00 18.41 6.04
CA GLY A 343 20.91 18.09 5.13
C GLY A 343 19.66 18.93 5.36
N LEU A 344 18.54 18.51 4.80
CA LEU A 344 17.25 19.21 4.86
C LEU A 344 16.74 19.53 6.28
N ASP A 345 17.23 18.81 7.26
CA ASP A 345 16.81 18.92 8.67
C ASP A 345 17.13 20.26 9.35
N ASN A 346 18.15 20.94 8.88
CA ASN A 346 18.55 22.27 9.39
C ASN A 346 17.86 23.43 8.68
N GLN A 347 17.05 23.13 7.67
CA GLN A 347 16.35 24.16 6.92
C GLN A 347 15.02 24.48 7.59
N LYS A 348 14.85 25.73 7.96
CA LYS A 348 13.56 26.25 8.45
C LYS A 348 12.77 26.72 7.24
N PHE A 349 11.71 26.01 6.94
CA PHE A 349 10.75 26.41 5.94
C PHE A 349 9.67 27.27 6.59
N ASN A 350 9.41 28.41 5.99
CA ASN A 350 8.51 29.42 6.51
C ASN A 350 7.38 29.64 5.50
N GLU A 351 6.15 29.38 5.90
CA GLU A 351 4.95 29.61 5.07
C GLU A 351 4.80 31.06 4.63
N LYS A 352 5.38 32.00 5.37
CA LYS A 352 5.34 33.45 5.08
C LYS A 352 6.43 33.92 4.12
N GLU A 353 7.34 33.05 3.72
CA GLU A 353 8.34 33.42 2.72
C GLU A 353 7.68 33.61 1.35
N ALA A 354 8.14 34.65 0.61
CA ALA A 354 7.58 35.05 -0.68
C ALA A 354 7.57 33.93 -1.74
N ASN A 355 8.37 32.90 -1.57
CA ASN A 355 8.53 31.76 -2.47
C ASN A 355 7.95 30.45 -1.91
N CYS A 356 7.22 30.48 -0.81
CA CYS A 356 6.49 29.35 -0.29
C CYS A 356 5.03 29.40 -0.76
N TYR A 357 4.55 28.31 -1.31
CA TYR A 357 3.13 28.13 -1.54
C TYR A 357 2.71 26.81 -0.91
N LEU A 358 1.85 26.91 0.09
CA LEU A 358 1.36 25.72 0.79
C LEU A 358 0.44 24.92 -0.13
N ASP A 359 0.67 23.61 -0.18
CA ASP A 359 -0.23 22.69 -0.86
C ASP A 359 -1.60 22.68 -0.17
N PRO A 360 -2.70 22.94 -0.90
CA PRO A 360 -4.04 23.02 -0.32
C PRO A 360 -4.49 21.75 0.41
N ARG A 361 -3.95 20.57 0.08
CA ARG A 361 -4.25 19.30 0.75
C ARG A 361 -3.81 19.30 2.22
N CYS A 362 -2.77 20.07 2.55
CA CYS A 362 -2.28 20.18 3.92
C CYS A 362 -3.37 20.70 4.87
N GLU A 363 -4.09 21.73 4.48
CA GLU A 363 -5.17 22.33 5.30
C GLU A 363 -6.37 21.40 5.49
N VAL A 364 -6.58 20.46 4.56
CA VAL A 364 -7.67 19.46 4.66
C VAL A 364 -7.31 18.31 5.59
N LEU A 365 -6.04 17.91 5.60
CA LEU A 365 -5.58 16.68 6.25
C LEU A 365 -5.00 16.91 7.65
N TRP A 366 -4.51 18.10 7.93
CA TRP A 366 -3.80 18.42 9.17
C TRP A 366 -4.36 19.68 9.82
N PHE A 367 -4.37 19.71 11.17
CA PHE A 367 -4.57 20.93 11.93
C PHE A 367 -3.25 21.67 12.09
N ARG A 368 -3.31 22.97 12.23
CA ARG A 368 -2.15 23.72 12.73
C ARG A 368 -1.83 23.31 14.16
N PRO A 369 -0.57 23.44 14.63
CA PRO A 369 -0.20 23.05 15.99
C PRO A 369 -1.12 23.68 17.03
N THR A 370 -1.95 22.88 17.68
CA THR A 370 -3.04 23.32 18.54
C THR A 370 -3.14 22.42 19.77
N SER A 371 -3.52 22.94 20.92
CA SER A 371 -3.69 22.13 22.12
C SER A 371 -4.84 21.11 21.96
N LEU A 372 -4.76 19.99 22.66
CA LEU A 372 -5.85 19.01 22.66
C LEU A 372 -7.14 19.59 23.27
N ASP A 373 -7.03 20.52 24.24
CA ASP A 373 -8.18 21.16 24.85
C ASP A 373 -8.91 22.04 23.83
N ASP A 374 -8.17 22.80 23.02
CA ASP A 374 -8.73 23.63 21.94
C ASP A 374 -9.32 22.79 20.81
N LEU A 375 -8.68 21.66 20.44
CA LEU A 375 -9.21 20.72 19.45
C LEU A 375 -10.49 20.03 19.92
N ASN A 376 -10.65 19.83 21.23
CA ASN A 376 -11.79 19.16 21.85
C ASN A 376 -12.78 20.10 22.52
N ALA A 377 -12.66 21.42 22.34
CA ALA A 377 -13.56 22.40 22.94
C ALA A 377 -15.02 22.14 22.54
N LYS A 378 -15.94 22.34 23.50
CA LYS A 378 -17.37 22.04 23.32
C LYS A 378 -18.06 22.93 22.29
N ASP A 379 -17.57 24.15 22.13
CA ASP A 379 -18.11 25.17 21.24
C ASP A 379 -17.50 25.12 19.81
N GLY A 380 -16.54 24.26 19.60
CA GLY A 380 -15.91 24.07 18.30
C GLY A 380 -14.41 23.81 18.39
N ILE A 381 -13.76 23.69 17.22
CA ILE A 381 -12.30 23.59 17.12
C ILE A 381 -11.72 24.99 17.11
N HIS A 382 -10.83 25.29 18.03
CA HIS A 382 -10.08 26.53 18.11
C HIS A 382 -8.66 26.30 17.59
N GLU A 383 -8.50 26.30 16.26
CA GLU A 383 -7.21 26.09 15.62
C GLU A 383 -6.31 27.32 15.79
N SER A 384 -5.02 27.11 16.06
CA SER A 384 -4.07 28.21 16.20
C SER A 384 -3.70 28.82 14.84
N ASP A 385 -3.06 29.98 14.85
CA ASP A 385 -2.51 30.67 13.69
C ASP A 385 -1.03 30.32 13.40
N LYS A 386 -0.48 29.34 14.14
CA LYS A 386 0.89 28.87 13.92
C LYS A 386 1.05 28.23 12.56
N GLU A 387 2.26 28.23 12.04
CA GLU A 387 2.59 27.49 10.82
C GLU A 387 2.48 25.98 11.05
N PHE A 388 2.20 25.24 9.96
CA PHE A 388 2.24 23.78 10.00
C PHE A 388 3.63 23.30 10.39
N GLY A 389 3.70 22.38 11.33
CA GLY A 389 4.94 21.83 11.88
C GLY A 389 4.95 20.31 11.78
N GLY A 390 5.97 19.76 11.12
CA GLY A 390 6.17 18.32 10.96
C GLY A 390 7.10 17.75 12.02
N TYR A 391 6.79 16.54 12.47
CA TYR A 391 7.59 15.77 13.40
C TYR A 391 8.60 14.88 12.67
N ARG A 392 9.85 14.91 13.08
CA ARG A 392 10.85 14.01 12.54
C ARG A 392 10.81 12.66 13.25
N ASN A 393 10.55 11.61 12.50
CA ASN A 393 10.56 10.26 13.01
C ASN A 393 11.94 9.83 13.53
N GLY A 394 11.95 8.93 14.53
CA GLY A 394 13.17 8.48 15.18
C GLY A 394 13.69 9.39 16.30
N VAL A 395 12.95 10.43 16.66
CA VAL A 395 13.22 11.29 17.82
C VAL A 395 12.29 10.91 18.95
N THR A 396 12.81 10.78 20.17
CA THR A 396 12.00 10.60 21.37
C THR A 396 11.78 11.95 22.07
N GLU A 397 10.90 12.78 21.55
CA GLU A 397 10.40 13.93 22.31
C GLU A 397 9.10 13.54 23.00
N VAL A 398 9.08 13.65 24.29
CA VAL A 398 7.95 13.24 25.11
C VAL A 398 7.32 14.44 25.78
N GLY A 399 6.00 14.56 25.75
CA GLY A 399 5.27 15.45 26.61
C GLY A 399 3.86 15.80 26.13
N SER A 400 3.04 16.25 27.07
CA SER A 400 1.66 16.71 26.85
C SER A 400 1.52 17.91 25.88
N LYS A 401 2.64 18.51 25.45
CA LYS A 401 2.68 19.65 24.52
C LYS A 401 2.93 19.25 23.06
N TYR A 402 2.93 17.98 22.76
CA TYR A 402 3.28 17.45 21.43
C TYR A 402 2.45 18.10 20.30
N THR A 403 1.12 18.16 20.45
CA THR A 403 0.23 18.78 19.46
C THR A 403 0.31 20.31 19.40
N THR A 404 0.90 20.95 20.40
CA THR A 404 1.11 22.41 20.38
C THR A 404 2.35 22.83 19.59
N VAL A 405 3.19 21.85 19.21
CA VAL A 405 4.42 22.04 18.43
C VAL A 405 4.29 21.44 17.03
N TYR A 406 3.65 20.27 16.93
CA TYR A 406 3.47 19.54 15.67
C TYR A 406 2.01 19.52 15.26
N SER A 407 1.77 19.52 13.96
CA SER A 407 0.43 19.54 13.36
C SER A 407 -0.27 18.19 13.51
N PRO A 408 -1.33 18.06 14.31
CA PRO A 408 -2.05 16.81 14.45
C PRO A 408 -2.92 16.54 13.22
N MET A 409 -3.19 15.26 12.96
CA MET A 409 -4.10 14.84 11.89
C MET A 409 -5.50 15.40 12.12
N ARG A 410 -6.15 15.87 11.06
CA ARG A 410 -7.51 16.41 11.09
C ARG A 410 -8.54 15.29 11.11
N VAL A 411 -8.83 14.81 12.32
CA VAL A 411 -9.77 13.71 12.57
C VAL A 411 -10.88 14.10 13.53
N ASP A 412 -12.04 13.49 13.40
CA ASP A 412 -13.10 13.56 14.40
C ASP A 412 -13.69 12.18 14.65
N GLN A 413 -13.76 11.77 15.89
CA GLN A 413 -14.39 10.54 16.34
C GLN A 413 -15.82 10.72 16.81
N ARG A 414 -16.25 11.96 17.00
CA ARG A 414 -17.57 12.21 17.59
C ARG A 414 -18.64 11.97 16.56
N THR A 415 -19.47 11.00 16.83
CA THR A 415 -20.66 10.67 16.02
C THR A 415 -21.77 11.72 16.17
N ASP A 416 -21.68 12.58 17.20
CA ASP A 416 -22.70 13.55 17.57
C ASP A 416 -22.48 14.96 17.03
N VAL A 417 -21.36 15.21 16.33
CA VAL A 417 -21.02 16.54 15.81
C VAL A 417 -21.07 16.56 14.28
N MET A 418 -22.26 16.59 13.73
CA MET A 418 -22.52 16.64 12.27
C MET A 418 -21.96 17.90 11.57
N ASN A 419 -21.40 18.87 12.29
CA ASN A 419 -21.00 20.18 11.74
C ASN A 419 -19.49 20.41 11.67
N ARG A 420 -18.65 19.42 12.02
CA ARG A 420 -17.20 19.59 11.88
C ARG A 420 -16.76 19.09 10.51
N LYS A 421 -16.35 20.01 9.68
CA LYS A 421 -15.72 19.69 8.37
C LYS A 421 -14.30 19.16 8.59
N VAL A 422 -14.19 17.89 9.03
CA VAL A 422 -12.93 17.16 9.07
C VAL A 422 -12.95 16.06 8.03
N TRP A 423 -11.83 15.84 7.37
CA TRP A 423 -11.74 14.82 6.35
C TRP A 423 -11.85 13.42 6.95
N TRP A 424 -11.05 13.13 7.97
CA TRP A 424 -11.03 11.81 8.59
C TRP A 424 -12.12 11.69 9.65
N ASN A 425 -13.08 10.85 9.39
CA ASN A 425 -14.13 10.44 10.33
C ASN A 425 -14.32 8.92 10.25
N LEU A 426 -15.10 8.35 11.19
CA LEU A 426 -15.28 6.89 11.30
C LEU A 426 -15.81 6.22 10.03
N ALA A 427 -16.55 6.95 9.20
CA ALA A 427 -17.17 6.43 7.98
C ALA A 427 -16.36 6.70 6.70
N ARG A 428 -15.19 7.38 6.81
CA ARG A 428 -14.40 7.73 5.62
C ARG A 428 -13.69 6.50 5.06
N GLU A 429 -13.92 6.23 3.78
CA GLU A 429 -13.25 5.17 3.05
C GLU A 429 -11.77 5.54 2.77
N ILE A 430 -10.92 4.52 2.72
CA ILE A 430 -9.53 4.65 2.26
C ILE A 430 -9.50 4.31 0.78
N VAL A 431 -8.83 5.12 -0.01
CA VAL A 431 -8.55 4.85 -1.43
C VAL A 431 -7.32 3.96 -1.55
N TRP A 432 -7.50 2.77 -2.07
CA TRP A 432 -6.42 1.80 -2.30
C TRP A 432 -5.79 1.92 -3.69
N MET A 433 -6.56 2.43 -4.65
CA MET A 433 -6.13 2.85 -5.97
C MET A 433 -7.10 3.90 -6.49
N GLY A 434 -6.59 5.06 -6.89
CA GLY A 434 -7.42 6.20 -7.26
C GLY A 434 -7.20 6.70 -8.68
N TYR A 435 -8.17 7.46 -9.16
CA TYR A 435 -8.11 8.12 -10.47
C TYR A 435 -6.89 9.07 -10.58
N SER A 436 -6.57 9.81 -9.53
CA SER A 436 -5.38 10.67 -9.51
C SER A 436 -4.11 9.86 -9.74
N GLU A 437 -4.00 8.69 -9.12
CA GLU A 437 -2.87 7.80 -9.35
C GLU A 437 -2.80 7.32 -10.79
N SER A 438 -3.93 6.94 -11.41
CA SER A 438 -3.94 6.49 -12.80
C SER A 438 -3.40 7.56 -13.76
N LEU A 439 -3.63 8.84 -13.46
CA LEU A 439 -3.08 9.97 -14.23
C LEU A 439 -1.57 10.11 -14.04
N PHE A 440 -1.04 9.95 -12.83
CA PHE A 440 0.41 9.97 -12.59
C PHE A 440 1.11 8.77 -13.24
N LEU A 441 0.52 7.58 -13.19
CA LEU A 441 1.02 6.41 -13.92
C LEU A 441 1.06 6.66 -15.43
N LYS A 442 0.03 7.30 -15.97
CA LYS A 442 -0.03 7.68 -17.38
C LYS A 442 0.99 8.77 -17.74
N ALA A 443 1.26 9.71 -16.82
CA ALA A 443 2.31 10.71 -17.00
C ALA A 443 3.68 10.05 -17.13
N GLU A 444 4.02 9.11 -16.25
CA GLU A 444 5.28 8.37 -16.34
C GLU A 444 5.34 7.50 -17.61
N ALA A 445 4.24 6.83 -17.98
CA ALA A 445 4.18 6.05 -19.21
C ALA A 445 4.41 6.92 -20.46
N ALA A 446 3.91 8.16 -20.47
CA ALA A 446 4.16 9.13 -21.53
C ALA A 446 5.64 9.57 -21.57
N LEU A 447 6.29 9.79 -20.41
CA LEU A 447 7.74 10.05 -20.37
C LEU A 447 8.54 8.90 -20.99
N ARG A 448 8.10 7.67 -20.78
CA ARG A 448 8.73 6.45 -21.34
C ARG A 448 8.35 6.19 -22.82
N GLY A 449 7.41 6.95 -23.39
CA GLY A 449 6.93 6.79 -24.77
C GLY A 449 6.16 5.49 -25.01
N TRP A 450 5.54 4.92 -23.94
CA TRP A 450 4.78 3.68 -24.07
C TRP A 450 3.47 3.88 -24.85
N ALA A 451 3.06 2.88 -25.61
CA ALA A 451 1.87 2.90 -26.45
C ALA A 451 1.80 4.11 -27.41
N GLY A 452 2.94 4.67 -27.80
CA GLY A 452 2.99 5.85 -28.68
C GLY A 452 2.48 7.14 -28.04
N LEU A 453 2.33 7.19 -26.72
CA LEU A 453 1.98 8.42 -26.00
C LEU A 453 3.07 9.48 -26.24
N PRO A 454 2.70 10.70 -26.70
CA PRO A 454 3.66 11.78 -26.82
C PRO A 454 4.27 12.14 -25.47
N LYS A 455 5.59 12.23 -25.40
CA LYS A 455 6.27 12.64 -24.17
C LYS A 455 5.81 14.00 -23.66
N THR A 456 5.41 14.90 -24.55
CA THR A 456 4.84 16.21 -24.22
C THR A 456 3.54 16.14 -23.43
N ASP A 457 2.82 15.01 -23.51
CA ASP A 457 1.57 14.82 -22.78
C ASP A 457 1.80 14.47 -21.30
N ALA A 458 3.03 14.13 -20.91
CA ALA A 458 3.35 13.85 -19.52
C ALA A 458 3.00 15.01 -18.60
N LYS A 459 3.28 16.26 -19.02
CA LYS A 459 2.89 17.48 -18.28
C LYS A 459 1.38 17.54 -18.05
N LYS A 460 0.59 17.29 -19.10
CA LYS A 460 -0.86 17.32 -19.03
C LYS A 460 -1.38 16.33 -17.98
N TYR A 461 -0.95 15.07 -18.06
CA TYR A 461 -1.37 14.04 -17.10
C TYR A 461 -0.89 14.32 -15.67
N TYR A 462 0.30 14.90 -15.51
CA TYR A 462 0.82 15.35 -14.23
C TYR A 462 -0.06 16.42 -13.59
N GLU A 463 -0.41 17.48 -14.32
CA GLU A 463 -1.27 18.57 -13.84
C GLU A 463 -2.72 18.08 -13.58
N GLU A 464 -3.26 17.23 -14.46
CA GLU A 464 -4.55 16.58 -14.24
C GLU A 464 -4.55 15.67 -13.00
N GLY A 465 -3.43 14.96 -12.73
CA GLY A 465 -3.26 14.13 -11.54
C GLY A 465 -3.29 14.94 -10.24
N ILE A 466 -2.61 16.09 -10.21
CA ILE A 466 -2.66 17.03 -9.08
C ILE A 466 -4.10 17.51 -8.86
N ARG A 467 -4.75 17.95 -9.92
CA ARG A 467 -6.13 18.43 -9.87
C ARG A 467 -7.09 17.35 -9.38
N ALA A 468 -6.99 16.12 -9.92
CA ALA A 468 -7.80 15.00 -9.51
C ALA A 468 -7.59 14.63 -8.03
N SER A 469 -6.36 14.70 -7.53
CA SER A 469 -6.06 14.49 -6.11
C SER A 469 -6.72 15.54 -5.22
N MET A 470 -6.68 16.80 -5.62
CA MET A 470 -7.30 17.88 -4.86
C MET A 470 -8.84 17.85 -4.92
N ASN A 471 -9.39 17.47 -6.07
CA ASN A 471 -10.84 17.28 -6.24
C ASN A 471 -11.37 16.14 -5.38
N TYR A 472 -10.58 15.08 -5.17
CA TYR A 472 -10.94 14.00 -4.24
C TYR A 472 -11.16 14.54 -2.82
N TYR A 473 -10.38 15.52 -2.40
CA TYR A 473 -10.50 16.18 -1.10
C TYR A 473 -11.53 17.33 -1.10
N GLU A 474 -12.33 17.45 -2.16
CA GLU A 474 -13.39 18.47 -2.31
C GLU A 474 -12.87 19.91 -2.22
N ILE A 475 -11.58 20.13 -2.55
CA ILE A 475 -10.97 21.47 -2.52
C ILE A 475 -11.59 22.35 -3.59
N ASP A 476 -12.07 21.78 -4.70
CA ASP A 476 -12.73 22.47 -5.82
C ASP A 476 -14.24 22.70 -5.62
N ALA A 477 -14.75 22.53 -4.40
CA ALA A 477 -16.18 22.63 -4.13
C ALA A 477 -16.77 24.03 -4.43
N ASP A 478 -15.93 25.06 -4.48
CA ASP A 478 -16.32 26.42 -4.83
C ASP A 478 -15.25 27.10 -5.71
N ALA A 479 -15.56 28.35 -6.15
CA ALA A 479 -14.65 29.08 -7.03
C ALA A 479 -13.33 29.49 -6.36
N GLU A 480 -13.31 29.68 -5.05
CA GLU A 480 -12.09 29.99 -4.30
C GLU A 480 -11.17 28.76 -4.27
N GLY A 481 -11.73 27.58 -4.00
CA GLY A 481 -11.00 26.34 -4.01
C GLY A 481 -10.43 25.99 -5.39
N GLN A 482 -11.21 26.17 -6.45
CA GLN A 482 -10.73 26.03 -7.82
C GLN A 482 -9.55 26.96 -8.10
N GLN A 483 -9.64 28.23 -7.67
CA GLN A 483 -8.54 29.19 -7.82
C GLN A 483 -7.30 28.79 -7.01
N LYS A 484 -7.46 28.19 -5.81
CA LYS A 484 -6.34 27.67 -5.02
C LYS A 484 -5.61 26.56 -5.77
N ILE A 485 -6.35 25.65 -6.41
CA ILE A 485 -5.76 24.56 -7.22
C ILE A 485 -4.97 25.14 -8.40
N ASP A 486 -5.55 26.08 -9.14
CA ASP A 486 -4.90 26.72 -10.28
C ASP A 486 -3.64 27.48 -9.86
N ASN A 487 -3.71 28.22 -8.78
CA ASN A 487 -2.58 28.95 -8.23
C ASN A 487 -1.44 28.01 -7.79
N TYR A 488 -1.78 26.87 -7.19
CA TYR A 488 -0.77 25.86 -6.79
C TYR A 488 -0.08 25.25 -7.99
N ILE A 489 -0.82 24.84 -9.02
CA ILE A 489 -0.25 24.28 -10.25
C ILE A 489 0.64 25.30 -10.96
N ASN A 490 0.20 26.55 -11.04
CA ASN A 490 0.97 27.64 -11.62
C ASN A 490 2.24 27.95 -10.81
N TYR A 491 2.17 27.85 -9.47
CA TYR A 491 3.33 28.02 -8.61
C TYR A 491 4.36 26.92 -8.86
N LEU A 492 3.97 25.66 -8.93
CA LEU A 492 4.88 24.56 -9.25
C LEU A 492 5.55 24.75 -10.62
N ALA A 493 4.78 25.18 -11.63
CA ALA A 493 5.32 25.48 -12.96
C ALA A 493 6.31 26.66 -12.94
N GLY A 494 6.09 27.65 -12.06
CA GLY A 494 7.00 28.79 -11.89
C GLY A 494 8.27 28.45 -11.12
N MET A 495 8.21 27.51 -10.18
CA MET A 495 9.36 27.06 -9.39
C MET A 495 10.33 26.18 -10.22
N LYS A 496 9.79 25.22 -10.92
CA LYS A 496 10.53 24.33 -11.83
C LYS A 496 9.61 23.90 -12.95
N ALA A 497 9.80 24.51 -14.13
CA ALA A 497 8.98 24.16 -15.28
C ALA A 497 9.14 22.68 -15.62
N PHE A 498 8.05 21.94 -15.61
CA PHE A 498 8.04 20.51 -15.85
C PHE A 498 8.77 20.13 -17.16
N THR A 499 8.52 20.89 -18.22
CA THR A 499 9.07 20.61 -19.56
C THR A 499 10.54 21.02 -19.76
N SER A 500 11.15 21.75 -18.83
CA SER A 500 12.55 22.16 -18.92
C SER A 500 13.52 21.19 -18.23
N GLY A 501 12.98 20.23 -17.48
CA GLY A 501 13.79 19.23 -16.78
C GLY A 501 14.16 18.02 -17.64
N SER A 502 15.18 17.29 -17.19
CA SER A 502 15.48 15.94 -17.69
C SER A 502 14.33 14.98 -17.38
N ASP A 503 14.37 13.78 -17.94
CA ASP A 503 13.39 12.74 -17.68
C ASP A 503 13.32 12.37 -16.18
N GLU A 504 14.48 12.31 -15.54
CA GLU A 504 14.59 12.08 -14.09
C GLU A 504 13.94 13.21 -13.28
N GLU A 505 14.18 14.46 -13.63
CA GLU A 505 13.58 15.60 -12.94
C GLU A 505 12.07 15.68 -13.15
N GLN A 506 11.57 15.29 -14.32
CA GLN A 506 10.14 15.17 -14.58
C GLN A 506 9.53 14.00 -13.79
N LEU A 507 10.24 12.88 -13.72
CA LEU A 507 9.83 11.72 -12.92
C LEU A 507 9.75 12.07 -11.44
N GLU A 508 10.75 12.75 -10.89
CA GLU A 508 10.74 13.21 -9.49
C GLU A 508 9.49 14.06 -9.18
N GLN A 509 9.13 14.98 -10.08
CA GLN A 509 7.93 15.78 -9.92
C GLN A 509 6.66 14.92 -9.93
N ILE A 510 6.56 13.98 -10.87
CA ILE A 510 5.43 13.05 -10.97
C ILE A 510 5.31 12.21 -9.68
N ILE A 511 6.40 11.60 -9.25
CA ILE A 511 6.38 10.68 -8.10
C ILE A 511 6.13 11.44 -6.80
N THR A 512 6.69 12.64 -6.64
CA THR A 512 6.41 13.48 -5.46
C THR A 512 4.90 13.78 -5.35
N GLN A 513 4.27 14.16 -6.45
CA GLN A 513 2.84 14.44 -6.46
C GLN A 513 1.99 13.17 -6.35
N LYS A 514 2.42 12.05 -6.96
CA LYS A 514 1.78 10.74 -6.77
C LYS A 514 1.85 10.32 -5.31
N TRP A 515 3.01 10.44 -4.65
CA TRP A 515 3.21 10.09 -3.25
C TRP A 515 2.26 10.89 -2.33
N LEU A 516 2.09 12.20 -2.58
CA LEU A 516 1.10 13.01 -1.87
C LEU A 516 -0.34 12.58 -2.18
N ALA A 517 -0.62 12.15 -3.41
CA ALA A 517 -1.96 11.79 -3.86
C ALA A 517 -2.43 10.41 -3.36
N VAL A 518 -1.53 9.45 -3.18
CA VAL A 518 -1.88 8.11 -2.67
C VAL A 518 -1.94 8.05 -1.14
N TYR A 519 -1.59 9.14 -0.43
CA TYR A 519 -1.78 9.23 1.02
C TYR A 519 -3.24 8.88 1.39
N PRO A 520 -3.51 8.04 2.39
CA PRO A 520 -2.60 7.46 3.37
C PRO A 520 -2.16 6.01 3.03
N ASN A 521 -2.28 5.56 1.81
CA ASN A 521 -1.93 4.20 1.41
C ASN A 521 -0.41 3.98 1.42
N GLY A 522 0.14 3.63 2.58
CA GLY A 522 1.56 3.37 2.75
C GLY A 522 2.08 2.19 1.94
N ASN A 523 1.23 1.22 1.56
CA ASN A 523 1.67 0.12 0.69
C ASN A 523 2.21 0.66 -0.63
N GLU A 524 1.46 1.54 -1.28
CA GLU A 524 1.87 2.14 -2.55
C GLU A 524 2.93 3.22 -2.34
N GLY A 525 2.77 4.09 -1.34
CA GLY A 525 3.71 5.16 -1.07
C GLY A 525 5.13 4.65 -0.81
N TRP A 526 5.28 3.64 0.06
CA TRP A 526 6.58 3.04 0.36
C TRP A 526 7.15 2.24 -0.81
N ALA A 527 6.31 1.59 -1.60
CA ALA A 527 6.76 0.89 -2.78
C ALA A 527 7.33 1.85 -3.85
N GLU A 528 6.68 2.99 -4.09
CA GLU A 528 7.19 4.00 -5.03
C GLU A 528 8.52 4.60 -4.58
N VAL A 529 8.67 4.87 -3.29
CA VAL A 529 9.94 5.34 -2.73
C VAL A 529 11.06 4.34 -3.00
N ARG A 530 10.85 3.06 -2.71
CA ARG A 530 11.86 2.03 -2.95
C ARG A 530 12.18 1.83 -4.43
N ARG A 531 11.17 1.98 -5.30
CA ARG A 531 11.34 1.81 -6.74
C ARG A 531 12.15 2.92 -7.39
N THR A 532 11.94 4.18 -6.96
CA THR A 532 12.42 5.36 -7.68
C THR A 532 13.42 6.20 -6.91
N ASP A 533 13.55 6.00 -5.59
CA ASP A 533 14.21 6.90 -4.65
C ASP A 533 13.57 8.30 -4.58
N TYR A 534 12.31 8.44 -5.01
CA TYR A 534 11.53 9.68 -4.91
C TYR A 534 10.31 9.52 -4.01
N PRO A 535 9.87 10.59 -3.32
CA PRO A 535 10.41 11.95 -3.28
C PRO A 535 11.72 12.03 -2.48
N ARG A 536 12.58 12.99 -2.80
CA ARG A 536 13.84 13.24 -2.08
C ARG A 536 13.65 13.87 -0.68
N TYR A 537 12.48 13.77 -0.09
CA TYR A 537 12.18 14.28 1.26
C TYR A 537 12.32 13.24 2.36
N LEU A 538 12.50 11.97 2.03
CA LEU A 538 12.57 10.93 3.05
C LEU A 538 13.87 11.03 3.86
N LEU A 539 13.72 10.95 5.16
CA LEU A 539 14.79 11.09 6.10
C LEU A 539 15.13 9.74 6.74
N LEU A 540 16.41 9.53 6.99
CA LEU A 540 16.86 8.46 7.87
C LEU A 540 16.44 8.76 9.31
N PRO A 541 16.25 7.74 10.16
CA PRO A 541 16.04 7.93 11.59
C PRO A 541 17.16 8.77 12.21
N ARG A 542 16.80 9.84 12.93
CA ARG A 542 17.74 10.90 13.36
C ARG A 542 18.92 10.40 14.19
N TYR A 543 18.73 9.43 15.04
CA TYR A 543 19.75 8.91 15.96
C TYR A 543 20.26 7.51 15.58
N GLY A 544 20.15 7.15 14.32
CA GLY A 544 20.38 5.79 13.84
C GLY A 544 19.12 4.94 13.94
N ASN A 545 19.20 3.69 13.49
CA ASN A 545 18.06 2.80 13.50
C ASN A 545 18.16 1.73 14.61
N ASN A 546 17.03 1.12 14.94
CA ASN A 546 16.87 0.07 15.94
C ASN A 546 16.63 -1.30 15.29
N SER A 547 17.14 -1.50 14.08
CA SER A 547 16.98 -2.76 13.33
C SER A 547 17.89 -3.89 13.81
N ASN A 548 18.65 -3.69 14.89
CA ASN A 548 19.66 -4.65 15.37
C ASN A 548 20.72 -5.02 14.32
N GLY A 549 21.03 -4.09 13.41
CA GLY A 549 22.02 -4.26 12.36
C GLY A 549 21.48 -4.86 11.06
N GLU A 550 20.18 -5.14 10.97
CA GLU A 550 19.55 -5.61 9.73
C GLU A 550 19.53 -4.54 8.62
N VAL A 551 19.40 -3.27 9.00
CA VAL A 551 19.43 -2.12 8.09
C VAL A 551 20.65 -1.26 8.42
N GLU A 552 21.47 -0.96 7.43
CA GLU A 552 22.59 -0.02 7.60
C GLU A 552 22.07 1.38 7.96
N ASN A 553 22.77 2.10 8.87
CA ASN A 553 22.35 3.44 9.32
C ASN A 553 22.30 4.51 8.21
N THR A 554 22.84 4.20 7.04
CA THR A 554 22.86 5.07 5.86
C THR A 554 21.79 4.70 4.83
N LYS A 555 20.92 3.74 5.13
CA LYS A 555 19.92 3.24 4.17
C LYS A 555 18.52 3.29 4.74
N LEU A 556 17.54 3.43 3.84
CA LEU A 556 16.14 3.25 4.16
C LEU A 556 15.81 1.75 4.25
N ILE A 557 14.79 1.42 5.04
CA ILE A 557 14.28 0.05 5.17
C ILE A 557 13.74 -0.45 3.81
N LYS A 558 14.06 -1.71 3.48
CA LYS A 558 13.79 -2.29 2.15
C LYS A 558 12.65 -3.31 2.12
N ARG A 559 12.38 -3.99 3.21
CA ARG A 559 11.27 -4.94 3.39
C ARG A 559 10.90 -5.11 4.85
N ILE A 560 9.85 -5.81 5.11
CA ILE A 560 9.56 -6.36 6.44
C ILE A 560 10.10 -7.79 6.47
N SER A 561 10.80 -8.16 7.55
CA SER A 561 11.26 -9.54 7.75
C SER A 561 10.07 -10.48 7.92
N TYR A 562 10.22 -11.73 7.46
CA TYR A 562 9.22 -12.77 7.67
C TYR A 562 8.93 -12.97 9.17
N PRO A 563 7.70 -13.31 9.53
CA PRO A 563 7.38 -13.57 10.93
C PRO A 563 8.14 -14.79 11.45
N ASN A 564 8.38 -14.82 12.75
CA ASN A 564 9.13 -15.89 13.41
C ASN A 564 8.48 -17.28 13.24
N SER A 565 7.17 -17.36 12.99
CA SER A 565 6.49 -18.60 12.64
C SER A 565 7.11 -19.29 11.44
N GLU A 566 7.60 -18.52 10.46
CA GLU A 566 8.21 -19.02 9.23
C GLU A 566 9.63 -19.60 9.45
N SER A 567 10.22 -19.39 10.62
CA SER A 567 11.54 -19.97 10.95
C SER A 567 11.58 -21.51 10.94
N ARG A 568 10.41 -22.14 11.02
CA ARG A 568 10.28 -23.61 10.96
C ARG A 568 10.34 -24.15 9.53
N ASN A 569 10.04 -23.34 8.53
CA ASN A 569 10.14 -23.73 7.14
C ASN A 569 11.61 -23.59 6.67
N PRO A 570 12.33 -24.69 6.40
CA PRO A 570 13.73 -24.65 5.96
C PRO A 570 13.90 -24.05 4.55
N LEU A 571 12.81 -23.90 3.80
CA LEU A 571 12.80 -23.31 2.46
C LEU A 571 12.59 -21.79 2.50
N LYS A 572 12.36 -21.20 3.67
CA LYS A 572 12.24 -19.77 3.85
C LYS A 572 13.54 -19.06 3.47
N PRO A 573 13.50 -18.04 2.59
CA PRO A 573 14.68 -17.24 2.29
C PRO A 573 15.22 -16.52 3.54
N ASP A 574 16.54 -16.40 3.64
CA ASP A 574 17.19 -15.69 4.75
C ASP A 574 17.36 -14.20 4.42
N TYR A 575 16.25 -13.46 4.45
CA TYR A 575 16.21 -12.03 4.16
C TYR A 575 16.02 -11.23 5.44
N THR A 576 16.70 -10.08 5.50
CA THR A 576 16.59 -9.08 6.56
C THR A 576 15.85 -7.83 6.06
N GLN A 577 15.46 -6.94 6.98
CA GLN A 577 14.80 -5.67 6.64
C GLN A 577 15.63 -4.78 5.70
N GLY A 578 16.95 -4.96 5.67
CA GLY A 578 17.87 -4.27 4.75
C GLY A 578 18.03 -4.94 3.38
N THR A 579 17.53 -6.17 3.21
CA THR A 579 17.61 -6.88 1.92
C THR A 579 16.59 -6.31 0.96
N ARG A 580 17.02 -5.80 -0.21
CA ARG A 580 16.11 -5.25 -1.22
C ARG A 580 15.18 -6.33 -1.78
N VAL A 581 13.96 -5.94 -2.12
CA VAL A 581 13.06 -6.75 -2.93
C VAL A 581 13.55 -6.76 -4.38
N TRP A 582 13.09 -7.71 -5.20
CA TRP A 582 13.60 -7.90 -6.57
C TRP A 582 13.56 -6.66 -7.47
N TRP A 583 12.45 -5.91 -7.43
CA TRP A 583 12.30 -4.73 -8.29
C TRP A 583 12.97 -3.46 -7.74
N ASP A 584 13.49 -3.48 -6.51
CA ASP A 584 14.23 -2.37 -5.88
C ASP A 584 15.70 -2.43 -6.30
N VAL A 585 16.13 -1.45 -7.08
CA VAL A 585 17.50 -1.38 -7.62
C VAL A 585 18.48 -0.87 -6.57
N ALA A 586 19.74 -1.22 -6.71
CA ALA A 586 20.79 -0.81 -5.77
C ALA A 586 20.93 0.70 -5.69
N ASP A 587 20.77 1.20 -4.48
CA ASP A 587 21.18 2.53 -4.11
C ASP A 587 22.72 2.64 -4.27
N THR A 588 23.19 3.75 -4.82
CA THR A 588 24.63 3.99 -4.97
C THR A 588 25.10 5.07 -4.02
N MET A 589 26.28 4.88 -3.45
CA MET A 589 26.93 5.86 -2.62
C MET A 589 28.34 6.10 -3.18
N ASP A 590 28.73 7.36 -3.37
CA ASP A 590 30.07 7.69 -3.84
C ASP A 590 31.13 7.56 -2.70
N ASP A 591 32.41 7.67 -3.07
CA ASP A 591 33.54 7.56 -2.11
C ASP A 591 33.50 8.62 -1.01
N SER A 592 32.77 9.71 -1.22
CA SER A 592 32.53 10.74 -0.20
C SER A 592 31.42 10.38 0.78
N GLY A 593 30.73 9.27 0.55
CA GLY A 593 29.57 8.85 1.29
C GLY A 593 28.31 9.62 0.94
N LYS A 594 28.26 10.19 -0.25
CA LYS A 594 27.11 10.88 -0.81
C LYS A 594 26.23 9.89 -1.54
N TRP A 595 24.95 9.96 -1.24
CA TRP A 595 23.94 9.13 -1.87
C TRP A 595 23.60 9.60 -3.27
N HIS A 596 23.42 8.67 -4.20
CA HIS A 596 23.00 8.93 -5.56
C HIS A 596 21.75 8.11 -5.89
N THR A 597 20.73 8.78 -6.36
CA THR A 597 19.57 8.14 -6.97
C THR A 597 20.00 7.34 -8.20
N HIS A 598 19.53 6.12 -8.33
CA HIS A 598 19.79 5.33 -9.53
C HIS A 598 19.07 5.92 -10.76
N ASN A 599 19.54 5.59 -11.95
CA ASN A 599 18.88 5.99 -13.18
C ASN A 599 17.58 5.17 -13.39
N ASN A 600 16.43 5.83 -13.36
CA ASN A 600 15.12 5.22 -13.56
C ASN A 600 14.75 4.98 -15.05
N PHE A 601 15.57 5.48 -15.98
CA PHE A 601 15.38 5.31 -17.43
C PHE A 601 16.52 4.47 -18.05
N ARG A 602 16.81 3.32 -17.46
CA ARG A 602 17.82 2.37 -17.93
C ARG A 602 17.42 1.67 -19.24
#